data_f62586c31295790cd4cc8600fed71fde
#
_entry.id   f62586c31295790cd4cc8600fed71fde
#
_cell.length_a   1.000
_cell.length_b   1.000
_cell.length_c   1.000
_cell.angle_alpha   90.00
_cell.angle_beta   90.00
_cell.angle_gamma   90.00
#
_symmetry.space_group_name_H-M   'P 1'
#
loop_
_entity.id
_entity.type
_entity.pdbx_description
1 polymer ?
#
loop_
_entity_poly.entity_id
_entity_poly.type
_entity_poly.pdbx_seq_one_letter_code
_entity_poly.pdbx_strand_id
1 'polypeptide(L)'
;MEHIEYTAGNYTSYPTTFPKQTPAPKGYEPFYISHYGRHGSRYHHTAVDYRNLYEMFAKADSANALTATGKSVKARFETMYQRYYDRAGDLTTKGVAQHQGIADRMFHSFPQVFKKNSVIEVKVSTSVRCVMSMSAFCQELKALQPSLDIRAESSKRLMYYISNDPMEDKNRRLADPAWSKPFGDLHYRLIHPSRMVNQLFKDMDYVAKNIDTIAFMRKFYEVKNSLVCDDSNINFDDVWTKEEMYNNWVVQNAWWYGAYGPCPLTQNKSRFFARDLLNIMLDEADIAIQSGAVQANLRFGHDIAILPLTALMELQGCRDQVTNVDSIMNYWTEFRIVPMAANVQMIFYRSKKSPDVLVKIMLNEREVDLPLKSDVAPYYKWDEVRNYYKNLLK
;
A
#
# COMPACT_ATOMS: atom_id res chain seq x y z
N MET A 1 17.91 5.95 -10.60
CA MET A 1 16.66 6.51 -10.03
C MET A 1 16.91 7.93 -9.63
N GLU A 2 16.22 8.89 -10.27
CA GLU A 2 16.38 10.33 -9.95
C GLU A 2 15.81 10.67 -8.56
N HIS A 3 14.78 9.96 -8.13
CA HIS A 3 14.04 10.17 -6.90
C HIS A 3 14.35 9.06 -5.89
N ILE A 4 15.33 9.30 -5.02
CA ILE A 4 15.78 8.33 -4.03
C ILE A 4 14.70 8.02 -2.97
N GLU A 5 13.79 8.96 -2.73
CA GLU A 5 12.67 8.81 -1.81
C GLU A 5 11.73 7.65 -2.17
N TYR A 6 11.65 7.26 -3.44
CA TYR A 6 10.86 6.12 -3.87
C TYR A 6 11.47 4.76 -3.50
N THR A 7 12.75 4.74 -3.11
CA THR A 7 13.36 3.52 -2.55
C THR A 7 12.78 3.13 -1.18
N ALA A 8 11.93 3.97 -0.59
CA ALA A 8 11.14 3.59 0.59
C ALA A 8 10.09 2.52 0.28
N GLY A 9 9.84 2.21 -1.01
CA GLY A 9 8.90 1.18 -1.43
C GLY A 9 7.48 1.45 -0.92
N ASN A 10 6.86 0.45 -0.32
CA ASN A 10 5.52 0.59 0.27
C ASN A 10 5.43 1.52 1.50
N TYR A 11 6.56 2.05 2.02
CA TYR A 11 6.60 3.13 3.02
C TYR A 11 6.54 4.52 2.40
N THR A 12 6.61 4.65 1.06
CA THR A 12 6.49 5.94 0.38
C THR A 12 5.24 6.69 0.86
N SER A 13 5.41 7.97 1.16
CA SER A 13 4.29 8.82 1.59
C SER A 13 3.25 8.98 0.50
N TYR A 14 1.99 9.19 0.90
CA TYR A 14 0.91 9.49 -0.02
C TYR A 14 1.22 10.77 -0.83
N PRO A 15 0.90 10.81 -2.13
CA PRO A 15 1.13 12.00 -2.94
C PRO A 15 0.43 13.25 -2.38
N THR A 16 1.05 14.40 -2.59
CA THR A 16 0.48 15.70 -2.22
C THR A 16 -0.01 16.51 -3.41
N THR A 17 0.32 16.06 -4.62
CA THR A 17 -0.06 16.71 -5.89
C THR A 17 -0.82 15.74 -6.78
N PHE A 18 -1.93 16.21 -7.34
CA PHE A 18 -2.84 15.39 -8.13
C PHE A 18 -3.11 16.05 -9.48
N PRO A 19 -3.21 15.28 -10.58
CA PRO A 19 -3.63 15.83 -11.85
C PRO A 19 -5.09 16.30 -11.77
N LYS A 20 -5.44 17.28 -12.61
CA LYS A 20 -6.83 17.70 -12.77
C LYS A 20 -7.64 16.53 -13.33
N GLN A 21 -8.77 16.24 -12.71
CA GLN A 21 -9.67 15.19 -13.16
C GLN A 21 -10.39 15.58 -14.45
N THR A 22 -10.62 14.60 -15.32
CA THR A 22 -11.46 14.76 -16.51
C THR A 22 -12.89 15.11 -16.10
N PRO A 23 -13.48 16.19 -16.65
CA PRO A 23 -14.86 16.55 -16.35
C PRO A 23 -15.84 15.43 -16.72
N ALA A 24 -16.92 15.30 -15.93
CA ALA A 24 -17.98 14.35 -16.26
C ALA A 24 -18.62 14.65 -17.62
N PRO A 25 -19.05 13.63 -18.39
CA PRO A 25 -19.80 13.83 -19.61
C PRO A 25 -21.04 14.70 -19.36
N LYS A 26 -21.42 15.48 -20.35
CA LYS A 26 -22.51 16.46 -20.23
C LYS A 26 -23.81 15.84 -19.70
N GLY A 27 -24.29 16.34 -18.58
CA GLY A 27 -25.52 15.91 -17.94
C GLY A 27 -25.37 14.72 -16.99
N TYR A 28 -24.16 14.22 -16.79
CA TYR A 28 -23.84 13.21 -15.78
C TYR A 28 -23.35 13.85 -14.50
N GLU A 29 -23.85 13.38 -13.36
CA GLU A 29 -23.46 13.83 -12.01
C GLU A 29 -23.07 12.61 -11.16
N PRO A 30 -22.03 12.75 -10.29
CA PRO A 30 -21.67 11.68 -9.36
C PRO A 30 -22.77 11.48 -8.34
N PHE A 31 -23.06 10.23 -7.98
CA PHE A 31 -24.11 9.91 -7.00
C PHE A 31 -23.76 8.82 -6.01
N TYR A 32 -22.72 8.02 -6.30
CA TYR A 32 -22.27 6.94 -5.44
C TYR A 32 -20.77 6.72 -5.58
N ILE A 33 -20.10 6.36 -4.45
CA ILE A 33 -18.68 6.04 -4.38
C ILE A 33 -18.49 4.68 -3.70
N SER A 34 -17.73 3.78 -4.35
CA SER A 34 -17.18 2.57 -3.75
C SER A 34 -15.68 2.72 -3.58
N HIS A 35 -15.19 2.62 -2.35
CA HIS A 35 -13.80 2.91 -1.98
C HIS A 35 -13.19 1.74 -1.21
N TYR A 36 -11.90 1.46 -1.47
CA TYR A 36 -11.06 0.67 -0.60
C TYR A 36 -9.72 1.40 -0.37
N GLY A 37 -9.36 1.66 0.89
CA GLY A 37 -8.14 2.35 1.29
C GLY A 37 -7.24 1.53 2.20
N ARG A 38 -5.92 1.69 2.04
CA ARG A 38 -4.88 1.25 2.95
C ARG A 38 -4.83 2.18 4.16
N HIS A 39 -4.41 1.68 5.34
CA HIS A 39 -4.06 2.55 6.47
C HIS A 39 -3.00 3.60 6.09
N GLY A 40 -2.97 4.72 6.78
CA GLY A 40 -1.99 5.80 6.60
C GLY A 40 -0.58 5.44 7.08
N SER A 41 0.31 6.41 7.03
CA SER A 41 1.68 6.30 7.56
C SER A 41 1.68 5.77 8.99
N ARG A 42 2.59 4.83 9.28
CA ARG A 42 2.71 4.12 10.56
C ARG A 42 4.16 3.88 10.93
N TYR A 43 4.41 3.66 12.21
CA TYR A 43 5.71 3.14 12.65
C TYR A 43 6.00 1.76 12.06
N HIS A 44 7.25 1.32 12.11
CA HIS A 44 7.60 -0.02 11.63
C HIS A 44 6.68 -1.07 12.26
N HIS A 45 6.35 -2.12 11.47
CA HIS A 45 5.24 -3.03 11.80
C HIS A 45 5.50 -3.95 13.00
N THR A 46 6.76 -4.15 13.39
CA THR A 46 7.13 -5.02 14.51
C THR A 46 8.16 -4.39 15.45
N ALA A 47 7.88 -4.46 16.75
CA ALA A 47 8.79 -4.02 17.82
C ALA A 47 10.09 -4.84 17.85
N VAL A 48 10.01 -6.11 17.46
CA VAL A 48 11.14 -7.04 17.49
C VAL A 48 12.31 -6.55 16.62
N ASP A 49 12.02 -5.90 15.49
CA ASP A 49 13.07 -5.42 14.60
C ASP A 49 13.85 -4.24 15.19
N TYR A 50 13.17 -3.32 15.87
CA TYR A 50 13.82 -2.24 16.61
C TYR A 50 14.75 -2.81 17.69
N ARG A 51 14.24 -3.77 18.48
CA ARG A 51 15.00 -4.41 19.55
C ARG A 51 16.21 -5.18 19.01
N ASN A 52 16.02 -6.03 18.00
CA ASN A 52 17.09 -6.88 17.48
C ASN A 52 18.24 -6.05 16.89
N LEU A 53 17.95 -4.97 16.17
CA LEU A 53 18.99 -4.07 15.66
C LEU A 53 19.71 -3.36 16.80
N TYR A 54 18.98 -2.82 17.76
CA TYR A 54 19.61 -2.19 18.93
C TYR A 54 20.50 -3.16 19.70
N GLU A 55 20.00 -4.37 20.07
CA GLU A 55 20.74 -5.38 20.81
C GLU A 55 21.98 -5.88 20.06
N MET A 56 21.87 -6.06 18.73
CA MET A 56 23.01 -6.46 17.89
C MET A 56 24.14 -5.42 17.99
N PHE A 57 23.82 -4.13 17.84
CA PHE A 57 24.81 -3.06 18.00
C PHE A 57 25.35 -2.94 19.43
N ALA A 58 24.49 -3.13 20.44
CA ALA A 58 24.92 -3.10 21.85
C ALA A 58 25.94 -4.22 22.18
N LYS A 59 25.67 -5.45 21.67
CA LYS A 59 26.60 -6.59 21.83
C LYS A 59 27.92 -6.33 21.10
N ALA A 60 27.87 -5.79 19.88
CA ALA A 60 29.06 -5.45 19.10
C ALA A 60 29.91 -4.35 19.78
N ASP A 61 29.26 -3.35 20.41
CA ASP A 61 29.94 -2.29 21.17
C ASP A 61 30.62 -2.86 22.44
N SER A 62 29.93 -3.73 23.17
CA SER A 62 30.49 -4.42 24.36
C SER A 62 31.70 -5.28 24.00
N ALA A 63 31.73 -5.85 22.79
CA ALA A 63 32.88 -6.58 22.25
C ALA A 63 33.96 -5.65 21.65
N ASN A 64 33.80 -4.32 21.73
CA ASN A 64 34.70 -3.34 21.10
C ASN A 64 34.82 -3.54 19.57
N ALA A 65 33.80 -4.08 18.93
CA ALA A 65 33.83 -4.40 17.49
C ALA A 65 33.34 -3.24 16.59
N LEU A 66 32.80 -2.15 17.14
CA LEU A 66 32.25 -1.03 16.36
C LEU A 66 33.30 0.01 16.00
N THR A 67 33.15 0.60 14.80
CA THR A 67 33.80 1.85 14.39
C THR A 67 33.15 3.04 15.10
N ALA A 68 33.67 4.25 14.87
CA ALA A 68 33.02 5.49 15.32
C ALA A 68 31.64 5.67 14.68
N THR A 69 31.50 5.35 13.38
CA THR A 69 30.21 5.36 12.68
C THR A 69 29.25 4.32 13.25
N GLY A 70 29.74 3.10 13.52
CA GLY A 70 28.93 2.05 14.17
C GLY A 70 28.39 2.45 15.52
N LYS A 71 29.17 3.16 16.35
CA LYS A 71 28.71 3.71 17.63
C LYS A 71 27.63 4.80 17.46
N SER A 72 27.78 5.66 16.46
CA SER A 72 26.77 6.65 16.11
C SER A 72 25.45 5.99 15.65
N VAL A 73 25.55 4.94 14.84
CA VAL A 73 24.37 4.15 14.40
C VAL A 73 23.70 3.46 15.58
N LYS A 74 24.48 2.86 16.50
CA LYS A 74 23.97 2.29 17.76
C LYS A 74 23.11 3.30 18.52
N ALA A 75 23.62 4.52 18.73
CA ALA A 75 22.89 5.56 19.47
C ALA A 75 21.56 5.94 18.81
N ARG A 76 21.53 5.97 17.46
CA ARG A 76 20.30 6.20 16.70
C ARG A 76 19.30 5.04 16.85
N PHE A 77 19.75 3.79 16.80
CA PHE A 77 18.88 2.63 17.06
C PHE A 77 18.41 2.56 18.51
N GLU A 78 19.24 2.93 19.47
CA GLU A 78 18.83 3.04 20.86
C GLU A 78 17.69 4.06 21.03
N THR A 79 17.83 5.24 20.41
CA THR A 79 16.79 6.26 20.40
C THR A 79 15.51 5.76 19.74
N MET A 80 15.64 5.06 18.60
CA MET A 80 14.48 4.45 17.93
C MET A 80 13.80 3.39 18.78
N TYR A 81 14.57 2.50 19.41
CA TYR A 81 14.04 1.48 20.29
C TYR A 81 13.26 2.08 21.46
N GLN A 82 13.85 3.06 22.16
CA GLN A 82 13.20 3.73 23.28
C GLN A 82 11.94 4.49 22.88
N ARG A 83 11.93 5.07 21.66
CA ARG A 83 10.86 5.94 21.19
C ARG A 83 9.70 5.18 20.52
N TYR A 84 10.00 4.07 19.85
CA TYR A 84 9.06 3.42 18.92
C TYR A 84 8.70 1.98 19.29
N TYR A 85 9.37 1.37 20.29
CA TYR A 85 9.11 -0.03 20.65
C TYR A 85 7.63 -0.28 20.98
N ASP A 86 7.04 0.56 21.82
CA ASP A 86 5.64 0.45 22.24
C ASP A 86 4.64 0.92 21.17
N ARG A 87 5.15 1.49 20.08
CA ARG A 87 4.35 2.07 19.01
C ARG A 87 4.45 1.33 17.69
N ALA A 88 5.02 0.13 17.71
CA ALA A 88 5.19 -0.66 16.49
C ALA A 88 3.84 -0.96 15.84
N GLY A 89 3.72 -0.55 14.56
CA GLY A 89 2.50 -0.71 13.79
C GLY A 89 1.41 0.33 14.03
N ASP A 90 1.58 1.26 14.97
CA ASP A 90 0.63 2.34 15.23
C ASP A 90 0.63 3.39 14.11
N LEU A 91 -0.53 3.97 13.86
CA LEU A 91 -0.69 5.09 12.94
C LEU A 91 0.07 6.33 13.47
N THR A 92 0.80 7.01 12.59
CA THR A 92 1.46 8.28 12.93
C THR A 92 0.52 9.47 12.70
N THR A 93 0.90 10.65 13.23
CA THR A 93 0.19 11.92 12.95
C THR A 93 0.14 12.22 11.46
N LYS A 94 1.20 11.88 10.72
CA LYS A 94 1.26 11.97 9.25
C LYS A 94 0.19 11.07 8.60
N GLY A 95 0.00 9.85 9.13
CA GLY A 95 -1.05 8.94 8.66
C GLY A 95 -2.45 9.46 8.89
N VAL A 96 -2.70 10.13 10.02
CA VAL A 96 -3.96 10.84 10.30
C VAL A 96 -4.20 11.93 9.25
N ALA A 97 -3.22 12.83 9.05
CA ALA A 97 -3.32 13.94 8.09
C ALA A 97 -3.53 13.47 6.64
N GLN A 98 -2.93 12.33 6.26
CA GLN A 98 -3.16 11.72 4.94
C GLN A 98 -4.63 11.37 4.73
N HIS A 99 -5.28 10.71 5.69
CA HIS A 99 -6.68 10.33 5.57
C HIS A 99 -7.64 11.51 5.64
N GLN A 100 -7.36 12.51 6.48
CA GLN A 100 -8.10 13.76 6.48
C GLN A 100 -8.03 14.46 5.11
N GLY A 101 -6.82 14.58 4.54
CA GLY A 101 -6.64 15.19 3.23
C GLY A 101 -7.32 14.43 2.08
N ILE A 102 -7.36 13.08 2.12
CA ILE A 102 -8.11 12.29 1.12
C ILE A 102 -9.61 12.52 1.27
N ALA A 103 -10.13 12.56 2.49
CA ALA A 103 -11.55 12.81 2.77
C ALA A 103 -11.98 14.20 2.30
N ASP A 104 -11.17 15.22 2.59
CA ASP A 104 -11.39 16.61 2.16
C ASP A 104 -11.47 16.72 0.62
N ARG A 105 -10.48 16.18 -0.08
CA ARG A 105 -10.45 16.20 -1.55
C ARG A 105 -11.58 15.39 -2.18
N MET A 106 -11.94 14.23 -1.60
CA MET A 106 -13.08 13.43 -2.06
C MET A 106 -14.39 14.20 -1.90
N PHE A 107 -14.59 14.85 -0.75
CA PHE A 107 -15.78 15.68 -0.49
C PHE A 107 -15.90 16.80 -1.50
N HIS A 108 -14.84 17.57 -1.73
CA HIS A 108 -14.86 18.72 -2.64
C HIS A 108 -14.91 18.30 -4.13
N SER A 109 -14.37 17.12 -4.49
CA SER A 109 -14.45 16.61 -5.86
C SER A 109 -15.83 16.04 -6.21
N PHE A 110 -16.56 15.51 -5.22
CA PHE A 110 -17.83 14.81 -5.42
C PHE A 110 -18.93 15.27 -4.44
N PRO A 111 -19.21 16.58 -4.33
CA PRO A 111 -20.13 17.11 -3.30
C PRO A 111 -21.56 16.58 -3.45
N GLN A 112 -21.93 16.10 -4.64
CA GLN A 112 -23.25 15.51 -4.90
C GLN A 112 -23.48 14.19 -4.14
N VAL A 113 -22.40 13.49 -3.76
CA VAL A 113 -22.43 12.24 -2.98
C VAL A 113 -22.61 12.55 -1.49
N PHE A 114 -22.06 13.65 -0.99
CA PHE A 114 -22.00 14.02 0.42
C PHE A 114 -23.02 15.12 0.79
N LYS A 115 -24.25 14.99 0.30
CA LYS A 115 -25.34 15.91 0.63
C LYS A 115 -25.84 15.71 2.08
N LYS A 116 -26.68 16.65 2.54
CA LYS A 116 -27.37 16.53 3.82
C LYS A 116 -28.06 15.16 3.94
N ASN A 117 -27.82 14.46 5.05
CA ASN A 117 -28.35 13.14 5.38
C ASN A 117 -27.94 12.00 4.41
N SER A 118 -26.89 12.19 3.61
CA SER A 118 -26.33 11.06 2.85
C SER A 118 -25.86 9.96 3.79
N VAL A 119 -26.13 8.70 3.40
CA VAL A 119 -25.75 7.50 4.16
C VAL A 119 -24.41 6.99 3.64
N ILE A 120 -23.45 6.84 4.55
CA ILE A 120 -22.12 6.35 4.29
C ILE A 120 -21.90 5.08 5.10
N GLU A 121 -21.78 3.95 4.43
CA GLU A 121 -21.42 2.69 5.08
C GLU A 121 -19.92 2.50 5.09
N VAL A 122 -19.37 2.12 6.24
CA VAL A 122 -17.94 1.98 6.44
C VAL A 122 -17.61 0.61 7.00
N LYS A 123 -16.72 -0.11 6.34
CA LYS A 123 -16.19 -1.40 6.79
C LYS A 123 -14.68 -1.29 6.99
N VAL A 124 -14.17 -1.79 8.11
CA VAL A 124 -12.74 -1.64 8.41
C VAL A 124 -12.15 -2.90 9.02
N SER A 125 -10.87 -3.16 8.69
CA SER A 125 -10.05 -4.20 9.31
C SER A 125 -10.00 -4.02 10.83
N THR A 126 -9.92 -5.11 11.59
CA THR A 126 -9.79 -5.09 13.05
C THR A 126 -8.45 -4.57 13.55
N SER A 127 -7.54 -4.21 12.64
CA SER A 127 -6.25 -3.60 12.97
C SER A 127 -6.41 -2.16 13.45
N VAL A 128 -5.83 -1.81 14.60
CA VAL A 128 -5.97 -0.48 15.23
C VAL A 128 -5.61 0.65 14.25
N ARG A 129 -4.51 0.53 13.50
CA ARG A 129 -4.11 1.54 12.50
C ARG A 129 -5.15 1.75 11.38
N CYS A 130 -5.89 0.70 11.00
CA CYS A 130 -6.96 0.83 10.00
C CYS A 130 -8.18 1.52 10.59
N VAL A 131 -8.55 1.19 11.84
CA VAL A 131 -9.65 1.84 12.57
C VAL A 131 -9.34 3.32 12.79
N MET A 132 -8.11 3.67 13.17
CA MET A 132 -7.67 5.05 13.33
C MET A 132 -7.65 5.81 12.00
N SER A 133 -7.24 5.18 10.91
CA SER A 133 -7.30 5.76 9.56
C SER A 133 -8.73 6.04 9.12
N MET A 134 -9.64 5.09 9.33
CA MET A 134 -11.07 5.24 9.10
C MET A 134 -11.64 6.37 9.95
N SER A 135 -11.28 6.43 11.24
CA SER A 135 -11.74 7.48 12.14
C SER A 135 -11.32 8.88 11.66
N ALA A 136 -10.05 9.07 11.28
CA ALA A 136 -9.54 10.33 10.74
C ALA A 136 -10.31 10.77 9.47
N PHE A 137 -10.53 9.83 8.55
CA PHE A 137 -11.29 10.07 7.32
C PHE A 137 -12.75 10.48 7.62
N CYS A 138 -13.44 9.72 8.47
CA CYS A 138 -14.84 9.96 8.80
C CYS A 138 -15.05 11.24 9.63
N GLN A 139 -14.10 11.57 10.51
CA GLN A 139 -14.13 12.83 11.27
C GLN A 139 -14.05 14.04 10.33
N GLU A 140 -13.17 13.99 9.31
CA GLU A 140 -13.08 15.05 8.32
C GLU A 140 -14.38 15.19 7.53
N LEU A 141 -14.96 14.09 7.02
CA LEU A 141 -16.27 14.15 6.37
C LEU A 141 -17.37 14.74 7.27
N LYS A 142 -17.37 14.40 8.56
CA LYS A 142 -18.35 14.96 9.54
C LYS A 142 -18.08 16.43 9.84
N ALA A 143 -16.83 16.88 9.83
CA ALA A 143 -16.51 18.30 9.98
C ALA A 143 -17.03 19.12 8.78
N LEU A 144 -16.87 18.59 7.55
CA LEU A 144 -17.33 19.23 6.32
C LEU A 144 -18.86 19.17 6.15
N GLN A 145 -19.49 18.06 6.55
CA GLN A 145 -20.96 17.87 6.50
C GLN A 145 -21.46 17.15 7.75
N PRO A 146 -21.84 17.88 8.82
CA PRO A 146 -22.24 17.30 10.10
C PRO A 146 -23.46 16.37 10.06
N SER A 147 -24.33 16.52 9.06
CA SER A 147 -25.56 15.73 8.92
C SER A 147 -25.37 14.38 8.20
N LEU A 148 -24.17 14.01 7.78
CA LEU A 148 -23.93 12.69 7.19
C LEU A 148 -24.30 11.58 8.20
N ASP A 149 -24.99 10.53 7.73
CA ASP A 149 -25.25 9.32 8.50
C ASP A 149 -24.13 8.30 8.21
N ILE A 150 -23.09 8.31 9.04
CA ILE A 150 -21.92 7.42 8.89
C ILE A 150 -22.11 6.19 9.80
N ARG A 151 -22.17 5.00 9.19
CA ARG A 151 -22.37 3.72 9.85
C ARG A 151 -21.13 2.86 9.69
N ALA A 152 -20.33 2.72 10.76
CA ALA A 152 -19.06 2.01 10.72
C ALA A 152 -19.13 0.63 11.40
N GLU A 153 -18.47 -0.36 10.79
CA GLU A 153 -18.31 -1.69 11.35
C GLU A 153 -16.85 -2.16 11.23
N SER A 154 -16.32 -2.67 12.36
CA SER A 154 -15.06 -3.43 12.41
C SER A 154 -15.34 -4.76 13.10
N SER A 155 -15.20 -5.88 12.39
CA SER A 155 -15.46 -7.19 12.96
C SER A 155 -14.67 -8.30 12.28
N LYS A 156 -14.45 -9.41 13.01
CA LYS A 156 -13.75 -10.59 12.47
C LYS A 156 -14.47 -11.19 11.27
N ARG A 157 -15.80 -11.09 11.19
CA ARG A 157 -16.60 -11.59 10.06
C ARG A 157 -16.30 -10.93 8.73
N LEU A 158 -15.71 -9.71 8.74
CA LEU A 158 -15.38 -8.97 7.53
C LEU A 158 -13.97 -9.31 6.99
N MET A 159 -13.12 -9.95 7.82
CA MET A 159 -11.70 -10.11 7.52
C MET A 159 -11.43 -10.98 6.29
N TYR A 160 -12.33 -11.90 5.94
CA TYR A 160 -12.16 -12.78 4.79
C TYR A 160 -12.08 -12.03 3.45
N TYR A 161 -12.61 -10.79 3.37
CA TYR A 161 -12.51 -9.96 2.18
C TYR A 161 -11.78 -8.63 2.42
N ILE A 162 -11.90 -8.04 3.63
CA ILE A 162 -11.22 -6.76 3.95
C ILE A 162 -9.69 -6.93 4.06
N SER A 163 -9.22 -8.10 4.49
CA SER A 163 -7.79 -8.36 4.72
C SER A 163 -7.46 -9.83 4.49
N ASN A 164 -7.88 -10.37 3.35
CA ASN A 164 -7.57 -11.75 3.00
C ASN A 164 -6.09 -11.88 2.60
N ASP A 165 -5.34 -12.69 3.37
CA ASP A 165 -3.95 -13.05 3.08
C ASP A 165 -3.75 -14.55 3.29
N PRO A 166 -3.97 -15.38 2.28
CA PRO A 166 -3.80 -16.84 2.37
C PRO A 166 -2.32 -17.21 2.42
N MET A 167 -1.72 -17.06 3.61
CA MET A 167 -0.28 -17.20 3.88
C MET A 167 0.30 -18.52 3.39
N GLU A 168 -0.40 -19.63 3.61
CA GLU A 168 0.07 -20.95 3.20
C GLU A 168 0.20 -21.08 1.68
N ASP A 169 -0.82 -20.68 0.94
CA ASP A 169 -0.80 -20.71 -0.53
C ASP A 169 0.26 -19.75 -1.07
N LYS A 170 0.35 -18.55 -0.53
CA LYS A 170 1.38 -17.57 -0.90
C LYS A 170 2.79 -18.13 -0.69
N ASN A 171 3.09 -18.65 0.50
CA ASN A 171 4.41 -19.17 0.82
C ASN A 171 4.78 -20.36 -0.04
N ARG A 172 3.83 -21.27 -0.33
CA ARG A 172 4.03 -22.39 -1.24
C ARG A 172 4.44 -21.92 -2.65
N ARG A 173 3.76 -20.90 -3.19
CA ARG A 173 4.06 -20.36 -4.53
C ARG A 173 5.40 -19.60 -4.57
N LEU A 174 5.75 -18.89 -3.51
CA LEU A 174 7.06 -18.23 -3.40
C LEU A 174 8.20 -19.23 -3.21
N ALA A 175 7.95 -20.43 -2.69
CA ALA A 175 8.93 -21.50 -2.59
C ALA A 175 9.10 -22.30 -3.90
N ASP A 176 8.19 -22.16 -4.86
CA ASP A 176 8.27 -22.82 -6.16
C ASP A 176 9.56 -22.41 -6.88
N PRO A 177 10.37 -23.37 -7.43
CA PRO A 177 11.61 -23.08 -8.15
C PRO A 177 11.43 -22.12 -9.33
N ALA A 178 10.27 -22.05 -9.96
CA ALA A 178 10.01 -21.12 -11.04
C ALA A 178 10.14 -19.66 -10.59
N TRP A 179 9.84 -19.37 -9.32
CA TRP A 179 10.02 -18.05 -8.71
C TRP A 179 11.29 -17.98 -7.85
N SER A 180 11.48 -18.94 -6.94
CA SER A 180 12.52 -18.84 -5.90
C SER A 180 13.93 -18.81 -6.45
N LYS A 181 14.23 -19.52 -7.57
CA LYS A 181 15.55 -19.48 -8.20
C LYS A 181 15.87 -18.12 -8.82
N PRO A 182 15.08 -17.58 -9.81
CA PRO A 182 15.41 -16.28 -10.40
C PRO A 182 15.36 -15.14 -9.37
N PHE A 183 14.49 -15.22 -8.37
CA PHE A 183 14.46 -14.25 -7.28
C PHE A 183 15.69 -14.34 -6.38
N GLY A 184 16.14 -15.56 -6.04
CA GLY A 184 17.36 -15.80 -5.28
C GLY A 184 18.60 -15.28 -6.01
N ASP A 185 18.69 -15.51 -7.32
CA ASP A 185 19.78 -15.00 -8.17
C ASP A 185 19.79 -13.46 -8.22
N LEU A 186 18.63 -12.82 -8.36
CA LEU A 186 18.48 -11.36 -8.28
C LEU A 186 18.99 -10.84 -6.93
N HIS A 187 18.54 -11.45 -5.83
CA HIS A 187 18.94 -11.09 -4.48
C HIS A 187 20.46 -11.19 -4.29
N TYR A 188 21.07 -12.31 -4.71
CA TYR A 188 22.51 -12.54 -4.61
C TYR A 188 23.32 -11.51 -5.39
N ARG A 189 22.86 -11.14 -6.60
CA ARG A 189 23.55 -10.17 -7.46
C ARG A 189 23.45 -8.72 -7.00
N LEU A 190 22.43 -8.36 -6.22
CA LEU A 190 22.17 -6.97 -5.88
C LEU A 190 22.50 -6.63 -4.41
N ILE A 191 22.47 -7.59 -3.49
CA ILE A 191 22.67 -7.31 -2.07
C ILE A 191 24.11 -7.60 -1.66
N HIS A 192 24.90 -6.54 -1.48
CA HIS A 192 26.31 -6.58 -1.15
C HIS A 192 26.61 -5.79 0.14
N PRO A 193 26.55 -6.43 1.32
CA PRO A 193 26.65 -5.72 2.59
C PRO A 193 28.08 -5.30 2.97
N SER A 194 29.13 -5.79 2.29
CA SER A 194 30.54 -5.66 2.70
C SER A 194 30.97 -4.21 2.96
N ARG A 195 30.60 -3.26 2.08
CA ARG A 195 30.95 -1.84 2.27
C ARG A 195 30.33 -1.28 3.55
N MET A 196 29.03 -1.50 3.75
CA MET A 196 28.31 -1.05 4.94
C MET A 196 28.85 -1.69 6.21
N VAL A 197 29.11 -3.00 6.17
CA VAL A 197 29.68 -3.74 7.31
C VAL A 197 31.05 -3.18 7.70
N ASN A 198 31.96 -2.97 6.74
CA ASN A 198 33.27 -2.39 6.99
C ASN A 198 33.21 -0.94 7.51
N GLN A 199 32.17 -0.18 7.16
CA GLN A 199 31.93 1.17 7.69
C GLN A 199 31.50 1.14 9.14
N LEU A 200 30.73 0.13 9.56
CA LEU A 200 30.10 0.05 10.87
C LEU A 200 30.92 -0.76 11.90
N PHE A 201 31.66 -1.76 11.44
CA PHE A 201 32.40 -2.70 12.29
C PHE A 201 33.88 -2.66 11.95
N LYS A 202 34.74 -2.73 12.97
CA LYS A 202 36.21 -2.79 12.82
C LYS A 202 36.78 -4.20 13.09
N ASP A 203 35.98 -5.08 13.66
CA ASP A 203 36.36 -6.48 13.99
C ASP A 203 35.57 -7.43 13.06
N MET A 204 36.19 -7.87 11.99
CA MET A 204 35.55 -8.76 11.01
C MET A 204 35.43 -10.20 11.50
N ASP A 205 36.26 -10.64 12.47
CA ASP A 205 36.11 -11.96 13.08
C ASP A 205 34.88 -12.02 13.97
N TYR A 206 34.61 -10.92 14.69
CA TYR A 206 33.35 -10.76 15.42
C TYR A 206 32.15 -10.82 14.49
N VAL A 207 32.20 -10.07 13.38
CA VAL A 207 31.11 -10.05 12.37
C VAL A 207 30.85 -11.44 11.82
N ALA A 208 31.91 -12.14 11.37
CA ALA A 208 31.78 -13.48 10.78
C ALA A 208 31.13 -14.49 11.71
N LYS A 209 31.34 -14.34 13.03
CA LYS A 209 30.83 -15.28 14.05
C LYS A 209 29.41 -14.93 14.52
N ASN A 210 28.98 -13.67 14.44
CA ASN A 210 27.82 -13.19 15.18
C ASN A 210 26.76 -12.51 14.30
N ILE A 211 27.04 -12.16 13.03
CA ILE A 211 26.15 -11.33 12.22
C ILE A 211 25.92 -11.97 10.84
N ASP A 212 24.70 -12.34 10.55
CA ASP A 212 24.25 -12.54 9.17
C ASP A 212 24.15 -11.17 8.48
N THR A 213 25.17 -10.84 7.71
CA THR A 213 25.33 -9.50 7.12
C THR A 213 24.28 -9.17 6.07
N ILE A 214 23.76 -10.18 5.36
CA ILE A 214 22.68 -10.00 4.36
C ILE A 214 21.38 -9.72 5.10
N ALA A 215 20.99 -10.55 6.04
CA ALA A 215 19.79 -10.35 6.84
C ALA A 215 19.83 -9.01 7.61
N PHE A 216 21.00 -8.63 8.15
CA PHE A 216 21.23 -7.34 8.78
C PHE A 216 20.96 -6.17 7.84
N MET A 217 21.59 -6.16 6.65
CA MET A 217 21.40 -5.08 5.68
C MET A 217 19.93 -4.95 5.26
N ARG A 218 19.26 -6.08 4.98
CA ARG A 218 17.84 -6.10 4.61
C ARG A 218 16.95 -5.56 5.73
N LYS A 219 17.19 -5.96 6.96
CA LYS A 219 16.42 -5.50 8.13
C LYS A 219 16.66 -4.03 8.43
N PHE A 220 17.91 -3.59 8.34
CA PHE A 220 18.25 -2.17 8.48
C PHE A 220 17.53 -1.32 7.42
N TYR A 221 17.51 -1.78 6.15
CA TYR A 221 16.79 -1.10 5.08
C TYR A 221 15.29 -0.96 5.40
N GLU A 222 14.61 -2.01 5.86
CA GLU A 222 13.20 -1.97 6.19
C GLU A 222 12.89 -0.99 7.34
N VAL A 223 13.68 -1.05 8.42
CA VAL A 223 13.50 -0.17 9.59
C VAL A 223 13.83 1.28 9.25
N LYS A 224 14.91 1.54 8.51
CA LYS A 224 15.25 2.89 8.03
C LYS A 224 14.13 3.48 7.19
N ASN A 225 13.55 2.72 6.27
CA ASN A 225 12.50 3.22 5.40
C ASN A 225 11.21 3.56 6.15
N SER A 226 10.94 2.93 7.28
CA SER A 226 9.78 3.28 8.12
C SER A 226 9.83 4.71 8.67
N LEU A 227 11.02 5.32 8.75
CA LEU A 227 11.21 6.71 9.19
C LEU A 227 10.56 7.75 8.27
N VAL A 228 10.32 7.40 7.00
CA VAL A 228 9.55 8.26 6.07
C VAL A 228 8.12 8.52 6.56
N CYS A 229 7.61 7.64 7.40
CA CYS A 229 6.25 7.71 7.95
C CYS A 229 6.11 8.60 9.20
N ASP A 230 7.21 9.09 9.75
CA ASP A 230 7.24 9.93 10.95
C ASP A 230 8.02 11.23 10.66
N ASP A 231 7.74 12.28 11.43
CA ASP A 231 8.45 13.57 11.34
C ASP A 231 9.70 13.59 12.25
N SER A 232 10.34 12.43 12.36
CA SER A 232 11.56 12.24 13.14
C SER A 232 12.77 12.86 12.44
N ASN A 233 13.69 13.43 13.24
CA ASN A 233 14.99 13.89 12.75
C ASN A 233 16.04 12.76 12.65
N ILE A 234 15.67 11.52 12.97
CA ILE A 234 16.55 10.36 12.85
C ILE A 234 16.66 9.99 11.36
N ASN A 235 17.88 9.94 10.85
CA ASN A 235 18.18 9.45 9.50
C ASN A 235 19.46 8.60 9.53
N PHE A 236 19.75 7.94 8.43
CA PHE A 236 20.91 7.08 8.22
C PHE A 236 21.56 7.33 6.86
N ASP A 237 21.45 8.57 6.34
CA ASP A 237 21.91 8.93 5.00
C ASP A 237 23.45 8.89 4.90
N ASP A 238 24.15 8.98 6.04
CA ASP A 238 25.59 8.82 6.18
C ASP A 238 26.07 7.36 6.04
N VAL A 239 25.14 6.39 6.11
CA VAL A 239 25.45 4.95 6.06
C VAL A 239 25.15 4.36 4.68
N TRP A 240 24.07 4.78 4.05
CA TRP A 240 23.56 4.19 2.83
C TRP A 240 24.01 4.94 1.57
N THR A 241 24.52 4.20 0.58
CA THR A 241 24.68 4.76 -0.76
C THR A 241 23.35 4.71 -1.54
N LYS A 242 23.23 5.58 -2.56
CA LYS A 242 22.07 5.56 -3.47
C LYS A 242 21.91 4.21 -4.17
N GLU A 243 23.03 3.59 -4.56
CA GLU A 243 23.05 2.28 -5.21
C GLU A 243 22.53 1.18 -4.26
N GLU A 244 23.01 1.13 -3.03
CA GLU A 244 22.54 0.16 -2.03
C GLU A 244 21.06 0.31 -1.74
N MET A 245 20.58 1.55 -1.63
CA MET A 245 19.15 1.84 -1.46
C MET A 245 18.35 1.35 -2.66
N TYR A 246 18.80 1.66 -3.87
CA TYR A 246 18.14 1.22 -5.10
C TYR A 246 18.11 -0.30 -5.23
N ASN A 247 19.23 -0.98 -5.01
CA ASN A 247 19.35 -2.43 -5.11
C ASN A 247 18.46 -3.14 -4.08
N ASN A 248 18.41 -2.64 -2.84
CA ASN A 248 17.52 -3.16 -1.82
C ASN A 248 16.04 -2.97 -2.20
N TRP A 249 15.70 -1.81 -2.79
CA TRP A 249 14.36 -1.56 -3.29
C TRP A 249 14.00 -2.49 -4.46
N VAL A 250 14.88 -2.72 -5.43
CA VAL A 250 14.61 -3.63 -6.55
C VAL A 250 14.23 -5.02 -6.04
N VAL A 251 15.00 -5.55 -5.08
CA VAL A 251 14.70 -6.84 -4.44
C VAL A 251 13.36 -6.81 -3.69
N GLN A 252 13.10 -5.74 -2.95
CA GLN A 252 11.83 -5.56 -2.23
C GLN A 252 10.63 -5.52 -3.19
N ASN A 253 10.72 -4.71 -4.25
CA ASN A 253 9.68 -4.58 -5.27
C ASN A 253 9.40 -5.92 -5.97
N ALA A 254 10.46 -6.67 -6.33
CA ALA A 254 10.32 -7.99 -6.92
C ALA A 254 9.59 -8.95 -5.96
N TRP A 255 9.94 -8.94 -4.68
CA TRP A 255 9.24 -9.76 -3.69
C TRP A 255 7.73 -9.43 -3.61
N TRP A 256 7.38 -8.12 -3.55
CA TRP A 256 5.99 -7.69 -3.54
C TRP A 256 5.25 -8.12 -4.80
N TYR A 257 5.92 -8.05 -5.96
CA TYR A 257 5.35 -8.50 -7.23
C TYR A 257 5.08 -10.01 -7.23
N GLY A 258 6.03 -10.83 -6.79
CA GLY A 258 5.85 -12.28 -6.67
C GLY A 258 4.76 -12.67 -5.68
N ALA A 259 4.69 -11.96 -4.55
CA ALA A 259 3.76 -12.27 -3.47
C ALA A 259 2.30 -11.86 -3.77
N TYR A 260 2.09 -10.67 -4.37
CA TYR A 260 0.76 -10.05 -4.48
C TYR A 260 0.45 -9.46 -5.87
N GLY A 261 1.42 -9.37 -6.76
CA GLY A 261 1.26 -8.87 -8.12
C GLY A 261 0.75 -9.92 -9.11
N PRO A 262 0.56 -9.52 -10.38
CA PRO A 262 0.13 -10.42 -11.47
C PRO A 262 1.30 -11.25 -12.02
N CYS A 263 2.08 -11.88 -11.15
CA CYS A 263 3.32 -12.57 -11.48
C CYS A 263 3.06 -13.93 -12.15
N PRO A 264 3.49 -14.15 -13.42
CA PRO A 264 3.34 -15.45 -14.09
C PRO A 264 4.13 -16.56 -13.41
N LEU A 265 5.31 -16.25 -12.84
CA LEU A 265 6.17 -17.23 -12.16
C LEU A 265 5.54 -17.78 -10.86
N THR A 266 4.60 -17.06 -10.29
CA THR A 266 3.74 -17.54 -9.18
C THR A 266 2.33 -17.87 -9.66
N GLN A 267 2.20 -18.27 -10.95
CA GLN A 267 0.96 -18.71 -11.61
C GLN A 267 -0.12 -17.63 -11.71
N ASN A 268 0.23 -16.34 -11.50
CA ASN A 268 -0.71 -15.22 -11.52
C ASN A 268 -1.94 -15.41 -10.58
N LYS A 269 -1.79 -16.22 -9.53
CA LYS A 269 -2.89 -16.56 -8.61
C LYS A 269 -3.12 -15.53 -7.51
N SER A 270 -2.11 -14.72 -7.17
CA SER A 270 -2.20 -13.75 -6.07
C SER A 270 -3.34 -12.75 -6.27
N ARG A 271 -3.64 -12.38 -7.53
CA ARG A 271 -4.75 -11.45 -7.83
C ARG A 271 -6.10 -11.95 -7.30
N PHE A 272 -6.30 -13.28 -7.22
CA PHE A 272 -7.56 -13.84 -6.71
C PHE A 272 -7.70 -13.81 -5.18
N PHE A 273 -6.69 -13.33 -4.44
CA PHE A 273 -6.84 -13.02 -3.01
C PHE A 273 -7.88 -11.91 -2.78
N ALA A 274 -8.08 -11.03 -3.78
CA ALA A 274 -9.09 -9.98 -3.75
C ALA A 274 -10.44 -10.39 -4.39
N ARG A 275 -10.67 -11.68 -4.71
CA ARG A 275 -11.90 -12.15 -5.35
C ARG A 275 -13.16 -11.73 -4.59
N ASP A 276 -13.22 -12.03 -3.30
CA ASP A 276 -14.38 -11.73 -2.46
C ASP A 276 -14.55 -10.22 -2.29
N LEU A 277 -13.45 -9.48 -2.13
CA LEU A 277 -13.48 -8.02 -2.03
C LEU A 277 -14.07 -7.39 -3.30
N LEU A 278 -13.57 -7.77 -4.48
CA LEU A 278 -14.10 -7.23 -5.74
C LEU A 278 -15.58 -7.63 -5.93
N ASN A 279 -15.94 -8.88 -5.64
CA ASN A 279 -17.32 -9.33 -5.77
C ASN A 279 -18.27 -8.52 -4.90
N ILE A 280 -17.90 -8.27 -3.63
CA ILE A 280 -18.69 -7.45 -2.69
C ILE A 280 -18.77 -5.99 -3.18
N MET A 281 -17.67 -5.43 -3.71
CA MET A 281 -17.68 -4.09 -4.28
C MET A 281 -18.65 -3.95 -5.46
N LEU A 282 -18.73 -4.97 -6.32
CA LEU A 282 -19.68 -5.00 -7.44
C LEU A 282 -21.13 -5.13 -6.96
N ASP A 283 -21.40 -6.04 -6.02
CA ASP A 283 -22.76 -6.29 -5.52
C ASP A 283 -23.30 -5.09 -4.73
N GLU A 284 -22.49 -4.47 -3.88
CA GLU A 284 -22.88 -3.25 -3.15
C GLU A 284 -23.11 -2.07 -4.09
N ALA A 285 -22.36 -1.97 -5.21
CA ALA A 285 -22.60 -0.96 -6.22
C ALA A 285 -23.96 -1.17 -6.92
N ASP A 286 -24.30 -2.41 -7.30
CA ASP A 286 -25.60 -2.73 -7.87
C ASP A 286 -26.76 -2.37 -6.92
N ILE A 287 -26.62 -2.71 -5.63
CA ILE A 287 -27.61 -2.37 -4.59
C ILE A 287 -27.75 -0.84 -4.44
N ALA A 288 -26.63 -0.11 -4.41
CA ALA A 288 -26.65 1.35 -4.28
C ALA A 288 -27.28 2.03 -5.53
N ILE A 289 -26.99 1.53 -6.72
CA ILE A 289 -27.58 2.03 -7.98
C ILE A 289 -29.10 1.84 -7.99
N GLN A 290 -29.57 0.66 -7.57
CA GLN A 290 -30.99 0.31 -7.59
C GLN A 290 -31.78 0.99 -6.49
N SER A 291 -31.25 1.02 -5.26
CA SER A 291 -31.98 1.52 -4.09
C SER A 291 -31.83 3.02 -3.85
N GLY A 292 -30.67 3.59 -4.22
CA GLY A 292 -30.28 4.95 -3.85
C GLY A 292 -30.15 5.18 -2.35
N ALA A 293 -30.19 4.11 -1.53
CA ALA A 293 -30.21 4.22 -0.07
C ALA A 293 -28.84 4.55 0.54
N VAL A 294 -27.74 4.17 -0.12
CA VAL A 294 -26.36 4.40 0.32
C VAL A 294 -25.65 5.22 -0.74
N GLN A 295 -24.96 6.29 -0.33
CA GLN A 295 -24.21 7.17 -1.24
C GLN A 295 -22.71 6.87 -1.26
N ALA A 296 -22.16 6.20 -0.24
CA ALA A 296 -20.81 5.68 -0.32
C ALA A 296 -20.62 4.42 0.52
N ASN A 297 -19.86 3.46 -0.02
CA ASN A 297 -19.30 2.33 0.71
C ASN A 297 -17.78 2.53 0.83
N LEU A 298 -17.31 2.82 2.04
CA LEU A 298 -15.89 3.04 2.33
C LEU A 298 -15.31 1.82 3.02
N ARG A 299 -14.13 1.36 2.59
CA ARG A 299 -13.44 0.22 3.19
C ARG A 299 -12.01 0.59 3.51
N PHE A 300 -11.54 0.16 4.69
CA PHE A 300 -10.17 0.45 5.16
C PHE A 300 -9.45 -0.82 5.57
N GLY A 301 -8.27 -1.05 4.99
CA GLY A 301 -7.48 -2.24 5.24
C GLY A 301 -6.00 -2.03 4.94
N HIS A 302 -5.44 -2.89 4.09
CA HIS A 302 -3.99 -3.06 3.94
C HIS A 302 -3.55 -3.07 2.47
N ASP A 303 -2.24 -2.89 2.26
CA ASP A 303 -1.55 -3.06 0.97
C ASP A 303 -1.74 -4.45 0.37
N ILE A 304 -1.74 -5.49 1.20
CA ILE A 304 -1.96 -6.90 0.81
C ILE A 304 -3.34 -7.17 0.20
N ALA A 305 -4.29 -6.25 0.33
CA ALA A 305 -5.58 -6.33 -0.35
C ALA A 305 -5.62 -5.43 -1.60
N ILE A 306 -4.99 -4.24 -1.57
CA ILE A 306 -4.97 -3.32 -2.72
C ILE A 306 -4.15 -3.90 -3.88
N LEU A 307 -2.99 -4.50 -3.61
CA LEU A 307 -2.16 -5.08 -4.67
C LEU A 307 -2.90 -6.17 -5.47
N PRO A 308 -3.49 -7.19 -4.82
CA PRO A 308 -4.31 -8.17 -5.53
C PRO A 308 -5.55 -7.54 -6.20
N LEU A 309 -6.20 -6.57 -5.54
CA LEU A 309 -7.39 -5.91 -6.08
C LEU A 309 -7.06 -5.17 -7.39
N THR A 310 -6.00 -4.37 -7.41
CA THR A 310 -5.60 -3.61 -8.60
C THR A 310 -5.14 -4.52 -9.74
N ALA A 311 -4.46 -5.64 -9.41
CA ALA A 311 -4.07 -6.67 -10.36
C ALA A 311 -5.30 -7.44 -10.91
N LEU A 312 -6.28 -7.76 -10.06
CA LEU A 312 -7.51 -8.45 -10.45
C LEU A 312 -8.43 -7.55 -11.29
N MET A 313 -8.51 -6.26 -10.94
CA MET A 313 -9.23 -5.26 -11.73
C MET A 313 -8.50 -4.89 -13.03
N GLU A 314 -7.29 -5.39 -13.23
CA GLU A 314 -6.43 -5.14 -14.39
C GLU A 314 -6.25 -3.64 -14.67
N LEU A 315 -6.04 -2.85 -13.61
CA LEU A 315 -5.84 -1.41 -13.73
C LEU A 315 -4.53 -1.10 -14.46
N GLN A 316 -4.51 0.00 -15.19
CA GLN A 316 -3.31 0.51 -15.87
C GLN A 316 -2.13 0.63 -14.88
N GLY A 317 -0.96 0.09 -15.25
CA GLY A 317 0.24 0.05 -14.42
C GLY A 317 0.22 -0.99 -13.29
N CYS A 318 -0.87 -1.79 -13.17
CA CYS A 318 -0.98 -2.86 -12.18
C CYS A 318 -1.15 -4.27 -12.79
N ARG A 319 -1.40 -4.37 -14.11
CA ARG A 319 -1.76 -5.60 -14.82
C ARG A 319 -0.59 -6.28 -15.56
N ASP A 320 0.57 -5.64 -15.61
CA ASP A 320 1.68 -6.10 -16.44
C ASP A 320 2.25 -7.42 -15.93
N GLN A 321 2.24 -8.44 -16.79
CA GLN A 321 2.75 -9.77 -16.50
C GLN A 321 4.21 -9.90 -16.96
N VAL A 322 5.12 -9.88 -16.01
CA VAL A 322 6.58 -9.89 -16.25
C VAL A 322 7.18 -11.20 -15.75
N THR A 323 7.86 -11.92 -16.63
CA THR A 323 8.55 -13.19 -16.30
C THR A 323 10.04 -12.99 -15.99
N ASN A 324 10.66 -11.92 -16.49
CA ASN A 324 12.05 -11.60 -16.19
C ASN A 324 12.12 -10.74 -14.92
N VAL A 325 12.60 -11.33 -13.82
CA VAL A 325 12.71 -10.66 -12.52
C VAL A 325 13.58 -9.39 -12.55
N ASP A 326 14.57 -9.33 -13.45
CA ASP A 326 15.46 -8.17 -13.63
C ASP A 326 14.77 -6.96 -14.26
N SER A 327 13.58 -7.13 -14.82
CA SER A 327 12.85 -6.07 -15.51
C SER A 327 11.54 -5.66 -14.80
N ILE A 328 11.17 -6.32 -13.70
CA ILE A 328 9.92 -6.04 -12.98
C ILE A 328 9.77 -4.55 -12.69
N MET A 329 10.82 -3.89 -12.18
CA MET A 329 10.81 -2.48 -11.80
C MET A 329 10.53 -1.51 -12.96
N ASN A 330 10.62 -1.95 -14.20
CA ASN A 330 10.32 -1.13 -15.37
C ASN A 330 8.82 -1.08 -15.70
N TYR A 331 8.05 -2.05 -15.22
CA TYR A 331 6.64 -2.24 -15.55
C TYR A 331 5.74 -2.13 -14.33
N TRP A 332 6.21 -2.58 -13.17
CA TRP A 332 5.42 -2.65 -11.95
C TRP A 332 6.22 -2.16 -10.74
N THR A 333 5.66 -1.25 -9.97
CA THR A 333 6.32 -0.66 -8.80
C THR A 333 5.33 -0.48 -7.66
N GLU A 334 5.61 -1.12 -6.51
CA GLU A 334 4.75 -1.09 -5.35
C GLU A 334 4.56 0.33 -4.78
N PHE A 335 5.58 1.20 -4.85
CA PHE A 335 5.48 2.56 -4.32
C PHE A 335 4.47 3.45 -5.07
N ARG A 336 4.16 3.14 -6.35
CA ARG A 336 3.13 3.83 -7.12
C ARG A 336 1.74 3.29 -6.84
N ILE A 337 1.65 1.98 -6.58
CA ILE A 337 0.37 1.29 -6.40
C ILE A 337 -0.10 1.39 -4.96
N VAL A 338 0.80 1.13 -3.99
CA VAL A 338 0.48 1.08 -2.56
C VAL A 338 1.38 1.99 -1.71
N PRO A 339 1.51 3.30 -2.01
CA PRO A 339 2.06 4.22 -1.02
C PRO A 339 1.25 4.14 0.28
N MET A 340 1.71 4.75 1.37
CA MET A 340 0.88 4.88 2.58
C MET A 340 -0.43 5.58 2.24
N ALA A 341 -1.54 5.18 2.86
CA ALA A 341 -2.90 5.65 2.59
C ALA A 341 -3.40 5.42 1.14
N ALA A 342 -2.74 4.53 0.38
CA ALA A 342 -3.18 4.18 -0.98
C ALA A 342 -4.67 3.79 -1.02
N ASN A 343 -5.32 4.11 -2.13
CA ASN A 343 -6.74 3.80 -2.28
C ASN A 343 -7.17 3.56 -3.73
N VAL A 344 -8.21 2.75 -3.89
CA VAL A 344 -8.97 2.56 -5.12
C VAL A 344 -10.35 3.18 -4.91
N GLN A 345 -10.80 4.00 -5.85
CA GLN A 345 -12.10 4.64 -5.83
C GLN A 345 -12.83 4.33 -7.14
N MET A 346 -14.06 3.84 -7.04
CA MET A 346 -15.00 3.71 -8.15
C MET A 346 -16.07 4.79 -7.96
N ILE A 347 -16.12 5.77 -8.86
CA ILE A 347 -17.04 6.90 -8.79
C ILE A 347 -18.14 6.68 -9.84
N PHE A 348 -19.37 6.64 -9.40
CA PHE A 348 -20.52 6.33 -10.24
C PHE A 348 -21.31 7.59 -10.60
N TYR A 349 -21.67 7.69 -11.86
CA TYR A 349 -22.35 8.85 -12.43
C TYR A 349 -23.66 8.45 -13.08
N ARG A 350 -24.69 9.27 -12.95
CA ARG A 350 -26.00 9.10 -13.60
C ARG A 350 -26.45 10.37 -14.31
N SER A 351 -27.31 10.21 -15.29
CA SER A 351 -27.93 11.30 -16.02
C SER A 351 -29.44 11.13 -16.07
N LYS A 352 -30.20 12.22 -16.03
CA LYS A 352 -31.66 12.19 -16.28
C LYS A 352 -32.01 11.92 -17.75
N LYS A 353 -31.01 12.05 -18.65
CA LYS A 353 -31.21 11.94 -20.10
C LYS A 353 -30.72 10.60 -20.68
N SER A 354 -30.16 9.73 -19.86
CA SER A 354 -29.65 8.42 -20.27
C SER A 354 -29.95 7.39 -19.17
N PRO A 355 -30.35 6.18 -19.52
CA PRO A 355 -30.48 5.09 -18.57
C PRO A 355 -29.12 4.54 -18.14
N ASP A 356 -28.05 4.80 -18.89
CA ASP A 356 -26.72 4.28 -18.61
C ASP A 356 -26.14 4.90 -17.35
N VAL A 357 -25.64 4.06 -16.45
CA VAL A 357 -24.75 4.47 -15.35
C VAL A 357 -23.32 4.40 -15.84
N LEU A 358 -22.55 5.45 -15.58
CA LEU A 358 -21.11 5.46 -15.89
C LEU A 358 -20.31 5.29 -14.61
N VAL A 359 -19.15 4.64 -14.71
CA VAL A 359 -18.16 4.53 -13.64
C VAL A 359 -16.81 5.04 -14.11
N LYS A 360 -16.12 5.78 -13.24
CA LYS A 360 -14.72 6.17 -13.38
C LYS A 360 -13.93 5.52 -12.24
N ILE A 361 -12.77 4.93 -12.56
CA ILE A 361 -11.91 4.31 -11.56
C ILE A 361 -10.67 5.16 -11.34
N MET A 362 -10.31 5.31 -10.06
CA MET A 362 -9.13 6.06 -9.65
C MET A 362 -8.26 5.21 -8.74
N LEU A 363 -6.95 5.24 -8.96
CA LEU A 363 -5.93 4.70 -8.07
C LEU A 363 -5.13 5.86 -7.47
N ASN A 364 -5.13 5.98 -6.15
CA ASN A 364 -4.45 7.07 -5.44
C ASN A 364 -4.88 8.46 -5.98
N GLU A 365 -6.18 8.66 -6.19
CA GLU A 365 -6.80 9.88 -6.71
C GLU A 365 -6.36 10.28 -8.14
N ARG A 366 -5.78 9.31 -8.89
CA ARG A 366 -5.43 9.44 -10.31
C ARG A 366 -6.33 8.55 -11.14
N GLU A 367 -6.88 9.10 -12.24
CA GLU A 367 -7.68 8.34 -13.18
C GLU A 367 -6.84 7.23 -13.80
N VAL A 368 -7.40 6.03 -13.92
CA VAL A 368 -6.73 4.86 -14.50
C VAL A 368 -7.62 4.19 -15.54
N ASP A 369 -7.00 3.71 -16.62
CA ASP A 369 -7.70 3.02 -17.67
C ASP A 369 -7.95 1.55 -17.32
N LEU A 370 -9.11 1.06 -17.81
CA LEU A 370 -9.50 -0.35 -17.78
C LEU A 370 -9.18 -1.00 -19.14
N PRO A 371 -9.06 -2.35 -19.19
CA PRO A 371 -8.89 -3.08 -20.44
C PRO A 371 -10.21 -3.19 -21.23
N LEU A 372 -11.00 -2.14 -21.22
CA LEU A 372 -12.29 -2.01 -21.89
C LEU A 372 -12.27 -0.79 -22.82
N LYS A 373 -13.04 -0.88 -23.90
CA LYS A 373 -13.22 0.28 -24.77
C LYS A 373 -14.23 1.24 -24.15
N SER A 374 -14.01 2.53 -24.34
CA SER A 374 -14.95 3.57 -23.94
C SER A 374 -14.93 4.72 -24.95
N ASP A 375 -16.10 5.21 -25.34
CA ASP A 375 -16.25 6.39 -26.19
C ASP A 375 -16.04 7.69 -25.42
N VAL A 376 -16.01 7.61 -24.08
CA VAL A 376 -15.92 8.75 -23.15
C VAL A 376 -14.90 8.52 -22.04
N ALA A 377 -13.78 7.82 -22.34
CA ALA A 377 -12.73 7.57 -21.35
C ALA A 377 -12.34 8.84 -20.58
N PRO A 378 -12.10 8.76 -19.28
CA PRO A 378 -11.96 7.59 -18.39
C PRO A 378 -13.29 7.08 -17.79
N TYR A 379 -14.42 7.37 -18.40
CA TYR A 379 -15.75 6.93 -17.98
C TYR A 379 -16.14 5.69 -18.78
N TYR A 380 -16.68 4.66 -18.11
CA TYR A 380 -17.09 3.39 -18.70
C TYR A 380 -18.53 3.09 -18.33
N LYS A 381 -19.29 2.43 -19.20
CA LYS A 381 -20.63 1.95 -18.87
C LYS A 381 -20.54 0.90 -17.77
N TRP A 382 -21.32 1.09 -16.70
CA TRP A 382 -21.30 0.20 -15.55
C TRP A 382 -21.61 -1.25 -15.90
N ASP A 383 -22.62 -1.48 -16.72
CA ASP A 383 -23.01 -2.83 -17.13
C ASP A 383 -21.87 -3.58 -17.83
N GLU A 384 -21.07 -2.89 -18.66
CA GLU A 384 -19.91 -3.47 -19.32
C GLU A 384 -18.80 -3.81 -18.32
N VAL A 385 -18.47 -2.87 -17.42
CA VAL A 385 -17.48 -3.07 -16.36
C VAL A 385 -17.90 -4.19 -15.43
N ARG A 386 -19.15 -4.18 -14.99
CA ARG A 386 -19.71 -5.21 -14.11
C ARG A 386 -19.66 -6.60 -14.77
N ASN A 387 -20.10 -6.73 -16.00
CA ASN A 387 -20.09 -7.99 -16.72
C ASN A 387 -18.67 -8.51 -16.95
N TYR A 388 -17.75 -7.63 -17.29
CA TYR A 388 -16.32 -7.96 -17.43
C TYR A 388 -15.77 -8.57 -16.12
N TYR A 389 -15.91 -7.88 -14.99
CA TYR A 389 -15.40 -8.38 -13.72
C TYR A 389 -16.15 -9.62 -13.23
N LYS A 390 -17.47 -9.70 -13.36
CA LYS A 390 -18.22 -10.93 -13.00
C LYS A 390 -17.77 -12.14 -13.82
N ASN A 391 -17.38 -11.96 -15.08
CA ASN A 391 -16.82 -13.05 -15.89
C ASN A 391 -15.40 -13.43 -15.43
N LEU A 392 -14.58 -12.45 -15.04
CA LEU A 392 -13.22 -12.69 -14.54
C LEU A 392 -13.21 -13.42 -13.18
N LEU A 393 -14.29 -13.29 -12.41
CA LEU A 393 -14.47 -13.93 -11.10
C LEU A 393 -15.01 -15.37 -11.15
N LYS A 394 -15.48 -15.83 -12.30
CA LYS A 394 -15.90 -17.22 -12.51
C LYS A 394 -14.69 -18.15 -12.54
#